data_4446e6e6a98bf27a6a99bd37c7aae04d
#
_entry.id   4446e6e6a98bf27a6a99bd37c7aae04d
#
_cell.length_a   1.000
_cell.length_b   1.000
_cell.length_c   1.000
_cell.angle_alpha   90.00
_cell.angle_beta   90.00
_cell.angle_gamma   90.00
#
_symmetry.space_group_name_H-M   'P 1'
#
loop_
_entity.id
_entity.type
_entity.pdbx_description
1 polymer ?
#
loop_
_entity_poly.entity_id
_entity_poly.type
_entity_poly.pdbx_seq_one_letter_code
_entity_poly.pdbx_strand_id
1 'polypeptide(L)'
;MDLIPLRKNTVALTTLAMIAALGIIVRVFIHIPLIFGVVDLTPGFLFSLLGGVIGGLPGGILVGAITGLGGAIAFTEPPLLPMVGNICLGIGAGYGLHLVRSRDSYKYYFMVIIGAPIIGGLIPTFIISLLYFDPLAIILAASIADTIQTFIWVFPTLILERYIIRPILGHYIYPDAETIDLDETEGEAQ
;
A
#
# COMPACT_ATOMS: atom_id res chain seq x y z
N MET A 1 6.63 13.25 -16.99
CA MET A 1 6.45 11.83 -16.65
C MET A 1 5.31 11.79 -15.63
N ASP A 2 4.07 11.82 -16.10
CA ASP A 2 2.89 11.92 -15.21
C ASP A 2 2.46 10.51 -14.81
N LEU A 3 3.13 9.99 -13.79
CA LEU A 3 2.75 8.76 -13.11
C LEU A 3 1.40 8.97 -12.40
N ILE A 4 0.32 8.77 -13.11
CA ILE A 4 -1.07 9.02 -12.72
C ILE A 4 -1.29 10.50 -12.39
N PRO A 5 -1.95 11.26 -13.23
CA PRO A 5 -2.32 12.63 -12.91
C PRO A 5 -3.49 12.62 -11.92
N LEU A 6 -3.22 12.24 -10.65
CA LEU A 6 -4.22 12.24 -9.56
C LEU A 6 -4.98 13.55 -9.52
N ARG A 7 -4.29 14.66 -9.84
CA ARG A 7 -4.87 15.99 -9.84
C ARG A 7 -5.92 16.22 -10.94
N LYS A 8 -5.91 15.42 -12.02
CA LYS A 8 -6.84 15.54 -13.16
C LYS A 8 -7.84 14.40 -13.23
N ASN A 9 -7.65 13.32 -12.46
CA ASN A 9 -8.50 12.14 -12.51
C ASN A 9 -9.35 12.03 -11.23
N THR A 10 -10.57 12.58 -11.31
CA THR A 10 -11.53 12.57 -10.20
C THR A 10 -11.91 11.16 -9.77
N VAL A 11 -12.01 10.21 -10.72
CA VAL A 11 -12.36 8.82 -10.41
C VAL A 11 -11.26 8.14 -9.61
N ALA A 12 -9.99 8.32 -10.00
CA ALA A 12 -8.86 7.80 -9.25
C ALA A 12 -8.79 8.39 -7.83
N LEU A 13 -8.98 9.70 -7.71
CA LEU A 13 -8.98 10.37 -6.41
C LEU A 13 -10.12 9.90 -5.50
N THR A 14 -11.33 9.78 -6.05
CA THR A 14 -12.49 9.26 -5.30
C THR A 14 -12.27 7.81 -4.87
N THR A 15 -11.73 6.97 -5.74
CA THR A 15 -11.40 5.57 -5.41
C THR A 15 -10.40 5.50 -4.26
N LEU A 16 -9.33 6.30 -4.31
CA LEU A 16 -8.35 6.36 -3.23
C LEU A 16 -8.94 6.87 -1.92
N ALA A 17 -9.84 7.87 -1.99
CA ALA A 17 -10.55 8.38 -0.82
C ALA A 17 -11.46 7.31 -0.18
N MET A 18 -12.17 6.53 -0.99
CA MET A 18 -13.00 5.42 -0.51
C MET A 18 -12.14 4.31 0.12
N ILE A 19 -11.00 3.96 -0.49
CA ILE A 19 -10.05 2.99 0.06
C ILE A 19 -9.50 3.48 1.40
N ALA A 20 -9.15 4.75 1.50
CA ALA A 20 -8.67 5.34 2.74
C ALA A 20 -9.74 5.33 3.85
N ALA A 21 -10.98 5.67 3.52
CA ALA A 21 -12.10 5.62 4.46
C ALA A 21 -12.37 4.20 4.97
N LEU A 22 -12.39 3.21 4.07
CA LEU A 22 -12.49 1.80 4.45
C LEU A 22 -11.30 1.36 5.30
N GLY A 23 -10.09 1.84 4.98
CA GLY A 23 -8.89 1.58 5.74
C GLY A 23 -8.99 2.04 7.19
N ILE A 24 -9.53 3.25 7.44
CA ILE A 24 -9.80 3.74 8.79
C ILE A 24 -10.79 2.83 9.51
N ILE A 25 -11.94 2.56 8.88
CA ILE A 25 -13.01 1.75 9.49
C ILE A 25 -12.46 0.38 9.88
N VAL A 26 -11.80 -0.31 8.96
CA VAL A 26 -11.24 -1.64 9.23
C VAL A 26 -10.20 -1.58 10.33
N ARG A 27 -9.33 -0.57 10.32
CA ARG A 27 -8.27 -0.45 11.32
C ARG A 27 -8.81 -0.12 12.72
N VAL A 28 -9.91 0.61 12.83
CA VAL A 28 -10.54 0.95 14.12
C VAL A 28 -11.34 -0.21 14.69
N PHE A 29 -12.00 -1.00 13.84
CA PHE A 29 -12.97 -2.00 14.31
C PHE A 29 -12.47 -3.44 14.24
N ILE A 30 -11.41 -3.73 13.47
CA ILE A 30 -10.94 -5.10 13.24
C ILE A 30 -9.51 -5.24 13.75
N HIS A 31 -9.38 -5.91 14.91
CA HIS A 31 -8.11 -6.28 15.53
C HIS A 31 -8.08 -7.79 15.72
N ILE A 32 -7.03 -8.43 15.26
CA ILE A 32 -6.82 -9.87 15.42
C ILE A 32 -5.53 -10.05 16.21
N PRO A 33 -5.58 -10.20 17.55
CA PRO A 33 -4.40 -10.37 18.37
C PRO A 33 -3.76 -11.74 18.05
N LEU A 34 -2.51 -11.72 17.58
CA LEU A 34 -1.70 -12.93 17.37
C LEU A 34 -0.88 -13.25 18.61
N ILE A 35 -0.26 -12.24 19.22
CA ILE A 35 0.47 -12.35 20.49
C ILE A 35 -0.02 -11.19 21.35
N PHE A 36 -0.75 -11.49 22.41
CA PHE A 36 -1.35 -10.49 23.27
C PHE A 36 -0.34 -9.42 23.71
N GLY A 37 -0.61 -8.16 23.36
CA GLY A 37 0.19 -7.01 23.73
C GLY A 37 1.49 -6.82 22.96
N VAL A 38 1.80 -7.66 21.96
CA VAL A 38 3.03 -7.54 21.17
C VAL A 38 2.77 -7.45 19.67
N VAL A 39 1.85 -8.27 19.14
CA VAL A 39 1.60 -8.36 17.69
C VAL A 39 0.12 -8.53 17.42
N ASP A 40 -0.44 -7.60 16.68
CA ASP A 40 -1.78 -7.67 16.14
C ASP A 40 -1.73 -7.84 14.61
N LEU A 41 -2.48 -8.79 14.08
CA LEU A 41 -2.68 -8.87 12.63
C LEU A 41 -3.64 -7.75 12.23
N THR A 42 -3.14 -6.81 11.45
CA THR A 42 -3.84 -5.57 11.10
C THR A 42 -4.32 -5.59 9.66
N PRO A 43 -5.59 -5.92 9.38
CA PRO A 43 -6.13 -5.89 8.01
C PRO A 43 -6.08 -4.49 7.37
N GLY A 44 -5.94 -3.44 8.16
CA GLY A 44 -5.73 -2.07 7.70
C GLY A 44 -4.53 -1.89 6.77
N PHE A 45 -3.50 -2.74 6.90
CA PHE A 45 -2.32 -2.72 6.02
C PHE A 45 -2.68 -2.93 4.53
N LEU A 46 -3.66 -3.78 4.25
CA LEU A 46 -4.18 -4.02 2.91
C LEU A 46 -4.57 -2.72 2.20
N PHE A 47 -5.22 -1.79 2.91
CA PHE A 47 -5.69 -0.53 2.31
C PHE A 47 -4.54 0.42 2.02
N SER A 48 -3.54 0.52 2.89
CA SER A 48 -2.33 1.30 2.64
C SER A 48 -1.56 0.77 1.42
N LEU A 49 -1.45 -0.55 1.31
CA LEU A 49 -0.84 -1.22 0.15
C LEU A 49 -1.65 -0.99 -1.13
N LEU A 50 -3.00 -1.09 -1.08
CA LEU A 50 -3.88 -0.79 -2.21
C LEU A 50 -3.69 0.65 -2.70
N GLY A 51 -3.57 1.61 -1.78
CA GLY A 51 -3.27 2.99 -2.13
C GLY A 51 -2.00 3.12 -2.96
N GLY A 52 -0.95 2.39 -2.59
CA GLY A 52 0.31 2.33 -3.32
C GLY A 52 0.20 1.63 -4.68
N VAL A 53 -0.43 0.47 -4.71
CA VAL A 53 -0.60 -0.33 -5.94
C VAL A 53 -1.46 0.41 -6.98
N ILE A 54 -2.53 1.08 -6.56
CA ILE A 54 -3.45 1.81 -7.45
C ILE A 54 -2.88 3.17 -7.83
N GLY A 55 -2.52 3.98 -6.84
CA GLY A 55 -2.15 5.38 -7.00
C GLY A 55 -0.65 5.66 -7.04
N GLY A 56 0.20 4.62 -7.08
CA GLY A 56 1.66 4.78 -7.02
C GLY A 56 2.11 5.44 -5.71
N LEU A 57 3.26 6.12 -5.75
CA LEU A 57 3.79 6.80 -4.56
C LEU A 57 2.82 7.82 -3.96
N PRO A 58 2.17 8.73 -4.74
CA PRO A 58 1.24 9.70 -4.18
C PRO A 58 0.01 9.05 -3.54
N GLY A 59 -0.56 8.03 -4.19
CA GLY A 59 -1.71 7.29 -3.67
C GLY A 59 -1.37 6.53 -2.39
N GLY A 60 -0.20 5.91 -2.34
CA GLY A 60 0.32 5.22 -1.17
C GLY A 60 0.53 6.15 0.02
N ILE A 61 1.11 7.33 -0.21
CA ILE A 61 1.30 8.35 0.83
C ILE A 61 -0.07 8.83 1.36
N LEU A 62 -0.99 9.18 0.47
CA LEU A 62 -2.30 9.70 0.83
C LEU A 62 -3.10 8.67 1.65
N VAL A 63 -3.30 7.47 1.09
CA VAL A 63 -4.09 6.42 1.73
C VAL A 63 -3.40 5.93 3.00
N GLY A 64 -2.08 5.76 2.97
CA GLY A 64 -1.30 5.36 4.13
C GLY A 64 -1.40 6.35 5.29
N ALA A 65 -1.30 7.65 5.02
CA ALA A 65 -1.47 8.69 6.03
C ALA A 65 -2.86 8.63 6.69
N ILE A 66 -3.91 8.54 5.88
CA ILE A 66 -5.29 8.52 6.37
C ILE A 66 -5.59 7.21 7.14
N THR A 67 -5.18 6.06 6.61
CA THR A 67 -5.33 4.76 7.30
C THR A 67 -4.52 4.72 8.60
N GLY A 68 -3.33 5.32 8.60
CA GLY A 68 -2.49 5.45 9.79
C GLY A 68 -3.13 6.27 10.91
N LEU A 69 -3.88 7.33 10.56
CA LEU A 69 -4.69 8.07 11.54
C LEU A 69 -5.72 7.17 12.22
N GLY A 70 -6.33 6.24 11.47
CA GLY A 70 -7.22 5.22 12.05
C GLY A 70 -6.50 4.36 13.11
N GLY A 71 -5.24 4.01 12.87
CA GLY A 71 -4.41 3.30 13.86
C GLY A 71 -4.18 4.12 15.13
N ALA A 72 -3.88 5.40 15.00
CA ALA A 72 -3.70 6.29 16.16
C ALA A 72 -4.96 6.36 17.03
N ILE A 73 -6.13 6.40 16.40
CA ILE A 73 -7.43 6.41 17.12
C ILE A 73 -7.65 5.06 17.83
N ALA A 74 -7.38 3.96 17.12
CA ALA A 74 -7.65 2.61 17.62
C ALA A 74 -6.77 2.24 18.84
N PHE A 75 -5.50 2.62 18.80
CA PHE A 75 -4.49 2.21 19.79
C PHE A 75 -4.10 3.31 20.77
N THR A 76 -4.71 4.50 20.67
CA THR A 76 -4.35 5.68 21.49
C THR A 76 -2.87 6.05 21.40
N GLU A 77 -2.26 5.77 20.26
CA GLU A 77 -0.85 6.07 19.98
C GLU A 77 -0.68 7.52 19.47
N PRO A 78 0.52 8.10 19.62
CA PRO A 78 0.83 9.36 18.97
C PRO A 78 0.58 9.28 17.45
N PRO A 79 -0.20 10.21 16.85
CA PRO A 79 -0.69 10.07 15.46
C PRO A 79 0.41 9.88 14.42
N LEU A 80 1.59 10.44 14.64
CA LEU A 80 2.70 10.36 13.69
C LEU A 80 3.22 8.94 13.48
N LEU A 81 3.19 8.10 14.51
CA LEU A 81 3.76 6.75 14.46
C LEU A 81 3.05 5.83 13.47
N PRO A 82 1.73 5.54 13.69
CA PRO A 82 1.00 4.69 12.76
C PRO A 82 0.86 5.35 11.38
N MET A 83 0.87 6.70 11.29
CA MET A 83 0.89 7.39 10.00
C MET A 83 2.16 7.09 9.22
N VAL A 84 3.33 7.24 9.83
CA VAL A 84 4.62 7.00 9.15
C VAL A 84 4.72 5.55 8.69
N GLY A 85 4.39 4.58 9.55
CA GLY A 85 4.38 3.16 9.19
C GLY A 85 3.49 2.87 7.97
N ASN A 86 2.25 3.37 7.99
CA ASN A 86 1.31 3.14 6.91
C ASN A 86 1.66 3.91 5.61
N ILE A 87 2.25 5.09 5.71
CA ILE A 87 2.83 5.81 4.56
C ILE A 87 3.94 4.95 3.92
N CYS A 88 4.84 4.41 4.73
CA CYS A 88 5.90 3.55 4.24
C CYS A 88 5.38 2.26 3.58
N LEU A 89 4.28 1.67 4.10
CA LEU A 89 3.59 0.55 3.44
C LEU A 89 3.10 0.95 2.04
N GLY A 90 2.44 2.09 1.93
CA GLY A 90 1.96 2.63 0.66
C GLY A 90 3.10 2.96 -0.31
N ILE A 91 4.19 3.55 0.17
CA ILE A 91 5.39 3.84 -0.62
C ILE A 91 6.03 2.53 -1.11
N GLY A 92 6.20 1.54 -0.23
CA GLY A 92 6.79 0.25 -0.56
C GLY A 92 6.03 -0.49 -1.65
N ALA A 93 4.68 -0.43 -1.61
CA ALA A 93 3.84 -0.98 -2.66
C ALA A 93 3.85 -0.13 -3.95
N GLY A 94 3.84 1.20 -3.82
CA GLY A 94 3.81 2.14 -4.95
C GLY A 94 5.14 2.26 -5.68
N TYR A 95 6.26 1.93 -5.03
CA TYR A 95 7.60 2.04 -5.60
C TYR A 95 7.80 1.13 -6.82
N GLY A 96 7.13 -0.03 -6.83
CA GLY A 96 7.15 -0.95 -7.96
C GLY A 96 6.70 -0.31 -9.27
N LEU A 97 5.69 0.57 -9.25
CA LEU A 97 5.22 1.32 -10.42
C LEU A 97 6.21 2.37 -10.91
N HIS A 98 7.01 2.91 -10.01
CA HIS A 98 8.02 3.90 -10.38
C HIS A 98 9.18 3.26 -11.14
N LEU A 99 9.54 2.02 -10.80
CA LEU A 99 10.63 1.28 -11.42
C LEU A 99 10.21 0.52 -12.68
N VAL A 100 9.00 -0.05 -12.66
CA VAL A 100 8.50 -0.92 -13.73
C VAL A 100 7.23 -0.31 -14.29
N ARG A 101 7.26 0.14 -15.55
CA ARG A 101 6.13 0.82 -16.19
C ARG A 101 4.91 -0.09 -16.43
N SER A 102 5.13 -1.39 -16.58
CA SER A 102 4.06 -2.36 -16.84
C SER A 102 3.63 -3.06 -15.54
N ARG A 103 2.33 -2.94 -15.22
CA ARG A 103 1.70 -3.61 -14.06
C ARG A 103 1.58 -5.13 -14.25
N ASP A 104 1.61 -5.62 -15.48
CA ASP A 104 1.50 -7.05 -15.79
C ASP A 104 2.85 -7.77 -15.83
N SER A 105 3.93 -7.02 -15.68
CA SER A 105 5.28 -7.58 -15.62
C SER A 105 5.50 -8.33 -14.30
N TYR A 106 6.10 -9.53 -14.39
CA TYR A 106 6.56 -10.27 -13.20
C TYR A 106 7.53 -9.45 -12.34
N LYS A 107 8.29 -8.52 -12.96
CA LYS A 107 9.19 -7.61 -12.25
C LYS A 107 8.42 -6.66 -11.32
N TYR A 108 7.26 -6.17 -11.78
CA TYR A 108 6.39 -5.35 -10.96
C TYR A 108 5.90 -6.11 -9.72
N TYR A 109 5.35 -7.33 -9.92
CA TYR A 109 4.90 -8.15 -8.80
C TYR A 109 6.02 -8.45 -7.82
N PHE A 110 7.21 -8.81 -8.33
CA PHE A 110 8.38 -9.05 -7.48
C PHE A 110 8.76 -7.81 -6.66
N MET A 111 8.79 -6.61 -7.30
CA MET A 111 9.11 -5.36 -6.60
C MET A 111 8.09 -5.03 -5.51
N VAL A 112 6.79 -5.26 -5.74
CA VAL A 112 5.76 -5.02 -4.73
C VAL A 112 5.84 -6.06 -3.61
N ILE A 113 5.99 -7.36 -3.94
CA ILE A 113 6.03 -8.45 -2.96
C ILE A 113 7.24 -8.32 -2.02
N ILE A 114 8.37 -7.84 -2.50
CA ILE A 114 9.59 -7.67 -1.69
C ILE A 114 9.69 -6.25 -1.14
N GLY A 115 9.38 -5.25 -1.95
CA GLY A 115 9.51 -3.84 -1.57
C GLY A 115 8.58 -3.43 -0.44
N ALA A 116 7.33 -3.85 -0.48
CA ALA A 116 6.37 -3.48 0.55
C ALA A 116 6.74 -4.03 1.94
N PRO A 117 7.10 -5.31 2.13
CA PRO A 117 7.56 -5.82 3.42
C PRO A 117 8.83 -5.16 3.95
N ILE A 118 9.79 -4.88 3.07
CA ILE A 118 11.06 -4.25 3.50
C ILE A 118 10.85 -2.77 3.82
N ILE A 119 10.31 -1.99 2.87
CA ILE A 119 10.17 -0.53 2.99
C ILE A 119 9.03 -0.17 3.94
N GLY A 120 7.96 -0.95 3.94
CA GLY A 120 6.75 -0.67 4.72
C GLY A 120 6.67 -1.41 6.06
N GLY A 121 7.17 -2.63 6.14
CA GLY A 121 7.14 -3.45 7.36
C GLY A 121 8.42 -3.32 8.18
N LEU A 122 9.55 -3.78 7.62
CA LEU A 122 10.81 -3.92 8.35
C LEU A 122 11.39 -2.56 8.80
N ILE A 123 11.67 -1.70 7.84
CA ILE A 123 12.44 -0.46 8.08
C ILE A 123 11.72 0.50 9.02
N PRO A 124 10.45 0.90 8.79
CA PRO A 124 9.80 1.87 9.64
C PRO A 124 9.61 1.35 11.05
N THR A 125 9.19 0.10 11.24
CA THR A 125 8.98 -0.49 12.56
C THR A 125 10.30 -0.58 13.33
N PHE A 126 11.38 -1.01 12.67
CA PHE A 126 12.71 -1.04 13.28
C PHE A 126 13.17 0.35 13.74
N ILE A 127 13.06 1.37 12.88
CA ILE A 127 13.48 2.74 13.19
C ILE A 127 12.61 3.34 14.29
N ILE A 128 11.30 3.17 14.22
CA ILE A 128 10.35 3.69 15.19
C ILE A 128 10.63 3.08 16.58
N SER A 129 10.70 1.75 16.68
CA SER A 129 10.99 1.07 17.95
C SER A 129 12.36 1.45 18.51
N LEU A 130 13.36 1.67 17.64
CA LEU A 130 14.67 2.16 18.08
C LEU A 130 14.58 3.57 18.68
N LEU A 131 13.78 4.46 18.11
CA LEU A 131 13.56 5.82 18.64
C LEU A 131 12.82 5.84 19.98
N TYR A 132 12.03 4.81 20.27
CA TYR A 132 11.34 4.64 21.55
C TYR A 132 12.22 3.97 22.63
N PHE A 133 13.48 3.66 22.30
CA PHE A 133 14.42 2.97 23.19
C PHE A 133 13.91 1.60 23.66
N ASP A 134 13.14 0.92 22.82
CA ASP A 134 12.67 -0.43 23.12
C ASP A 134 13.86 -1.41 23.27
N PRO A 135 13.73 -2.47 24.09
CA PRO A 135 14.71 -3.54 24.14
C PRO A 135 14.89 -4.20 22.75
N LEU A 136 16.13 -4.53 22.39
CA LEU A 136 16.47 -5.10 21.07
C LEU A 136 15.59 -6.32 20.69
N ALA A 137 15.25 -7.16 21.65
CA ALA A 137 14.39 -8.31 21.43
C ALA A 137 12.98 -7.89 20.97
N ILE A 138 12.42 -6.80 21.54
CA ILE A 138 11.12 -6.25 21.15
C ILE A 138 11.21 -5.62 19.75
N ILE A 139 12.27 -4.84 19.50
CA ILE A 139 12.51 -4.22 18.18
C ILE A 139 12.52 -5.29 17.08
N LEU A 140 13.29 -6.36 17.28
CA LEU A 140 13.39 -7.44 16.31
C LEU A 140 12.06 -8.19 16.14
N ALA A 141 11.39 -8.53 17.25
CA ALA A 141 10.12 -9.24 17.22
C ALA A 141 9.04 -8.43 16.48
N ALA A 142 8.87 -7.15 16.78
CA ALA A 142 7.91 -6.26 16.14
C ALA A 142 8.23 -6.08 14.65
N SER A 143 9.49 -5.82 14.30
CA SER A 143 9.91 -5.61 12.91
C SER A 143 9.71 -6.86 12.05
N ILE A 144 10.02 -8.04 12.57
CA ILE A 144 9.80 -9.32 11.89
C ILE A 144 8.30 -9.57 11.73
N ALA A 145 7.51 -9.33 12.77
CA ALA A 145 6.06 -9.51 12.75
C ALA A 145 5.41 -8.60 11.71
N ASP A 146 5.76 -7.31 11.66
CA ASP A 146 5.25 -6.36 10.68
C ASP A 146 5.69 -6.71 9.24
N THR A 147 6.88 -7.24 9.08
CA THR A 147 7.37 -7.73 7.79
C THR A 147 6.54 -8.92 7.31
N ILE A 148 6.30 -9.90 8.18
CA ILE A 148 5.51 -11.10 7.85
C ILE A 148 4.06 -10.72 7.55
N GLN A 149 3.42 -9.88 8.37
CA GLN A 149 2.05 -9.49 8.11
C GLN A 149 1.93 -8.64 6.83
N THR A 150 2.89 -7.76 6.53
CA THR A 150 2.91 -7.03 5.27
C THR A 150 3.01 -7.99 4.08
N PHE A 151 3.87 -9.00 4.18
CA PHE A 151 4.00 -10.05 3.16
C PHE A 151 2.66 -10.79 2.96
N ILE A 152 1.95 -11.11 4.05
CA ILE A 152 0.62 -11.73 3.97
C ILE A 152 -0.38 -10.83 3.25
N TRP A 153 -0.42 -9.52 3.57
CA TRP A 153 -1.40 -8.59 3.01
C TRP A 153 -1.10 -8.15 1.58
N VAL A 154 0.14 -8.27 1.11
CA VAL A 154 0.50 -7.95 -0.28
C VAL A 154 -0.25 -8.84 -1.28
N PHE A 155 -0.42 -10.13 -1.00
CA PHE A 155 -1.11 -11.03 -1.92
C PHE A 155 -2.58 -10.66 -2.15
N PRO A 156 -3.43 -10.52 -1.11
CA PRO A 156 -4.80 -10.08 -1.33
C PRO A 156 -4.87 -8.67 -1.95
N THR A 157 -3.91 -7.78 -1.67
CA THR A 157 -3.82 -6.48 -2.33
C THR A 157 -3.67 -6.60 -3.84
N LEU A 158 -2.72 -7.41 -4.31
CA LEU A 158 -2.48 -7.63 -5.73
C LEU A 158 -3.64 -8.37 -6.40
N ILE A 159 -4.26 -9.32 -5.70
CA ILE A 159 -5.44 -10.05 -6.19
C ILE A 159 -6.63 -9.08 -6.34
N LEU A 160 -6.92 -8.26 -5.35
CA LEU A 160 -8.01 -7.27 -5.39
C LEU A 160 -7.80 -6.26 -6.51
N GLU A 161 -6.57 -5.73 -6.67
CA GLU A 161 -6.28 -4.81 -7.76
C GLU A 161 -6.48 -5.48 -9.11
N ARG A 162 -5.90 -6.66 -9.34
CA ARG A 162 -5.91 -7.32 -10.65
C ARG A 162 -7.29 -7.83 -11.07
N TYR A 163 -8.03 -8.46 -10.14
CA TYR A 163 -9.27 -9.19 -10.47
C TYR A 163 -10.55 -8.43 -10.14
N ILE A 164 -10.50 -7.39 -9.32
CA ILE A 164 -11.68 -6.63 -8.92
C ILE A 164 -11.57 -5.17 -9.39
N ILE A 165 -10.53 -4.46 -8.96
CA ILE A 165 -10.45 -3.01 -9.20
C ILE A 165 -10.13 -2.73 -10.67
N ARG A 166 -9.14 -3.40 -11.22
CA ARG A 166 -8.70 -3.18 -12.61
C ARG A 166 -9.79 -3.50 -13.64
N PRO A 167 -10.53 -4.61 -13.59
CA PRO A 167 -11.62 -4.87 -14.53
C PRO A 167 -12.78 -3.90 -14.45
N ILE A 168 -13.07 -3.34 -13.26
CA ILE A 168 -14.21 -2.46 -13.03
C ILE A 168 -13.85 -1.00 -13.30
N LEU A 169 -12.71 -0.56 -12.81
CA LEU A 169 -12.30 0.85 -12.77
C LEU A 169 -11.03 1.14 -13.56
N GLY A 170 -10.33 0.13 -14.07
CA GLY A 170 -9.02 0.27 -14.71
C GLY A 170 -9.04 1.25 -15.87
N HIS A 171 -10.05 1.20 -16.72
CA HIS A 171 -10.25 2.13 -17.84
C HIS A 171 -10.31 3.61 -17.38
N TYR A 172 -10.87 3.87 -16.21
CA TYR A 172 -10.96 5.23 -15.67
C TYR A 172 -9.73 5.64 -14.86
N ILE A 173 -9.08 4.68 -14.21
CA ILE A 173 -7.94 4.95 -13.31
C ILE A 173 -6.61 4.93 -14.08
N TYR A 174 -6.50 4.10 -15.12
CA TYR A 174 -5.27 3.88 -15.89
C TYR A 174 -5.48 4.21 -17.39
N PRO A 175 -5.82 5.46 -17.76
CA PRO A 175 -6.15 5.83 -19.14
C PRO A 175 -5.01 5.59 -20.14
N ASP A 176 -3.75 5.60 -19.67
CA ASP A 176 -2.59 5.46 -20.56
C ASP A 176 -2.28 4.01 -20.96
N ALA A 177 -2.95 3.03 -20.38
CA ALA A 177 -2.72 1.61 -20.69
C ALA A 177 -3.36 1.21 -22.04
N GLU A 178 -4.42 1.89 -22.46
CA GLU A 178 -5.20 1.56 -23.67
C GLU A 178 -4.63 2.19 -24.94
N THR A 179 -3.93 3.31 -24.84
CA THR A 179 -3.33 4.00 -25.98
C THR A 179 -2.11 3.29 -26.54
N ILE A 180 -1.42 2.49 -25.75
CA ILE A 180 -0.22 1.75 -26.17
C ILE A 180 -0.59 0.56 -27.07
N ASP A 181 -1.71 -0.14 -26.78
CA ASP A 181 -2.14 -1.30 -27.55
C ASP A 181 -2.71 -0.91 -28.94
N LEU A 182 -3.27 0.30 -29.11
CA LEU A 182 -3.80 0.77 -30.37
C LEU A 182 -2.69 1.19 -31.34
N ASP A 183 -1.62 1.81 -30.83
CA ASP A 183 -0.47 2.22 -31.65
C ASP A 183 0.36 1.02 -32.14
N GLU A 184 0.44 -0.09 -31.37
CA GLU A 184 1.12 -1.30 -31.80
C GLU A 184 0.33 -2.05 -32.89
N THR A 185 -1.02 -2.05 -32.83
CA THR A 185 -1.86 -2.70 -33.83
C THR A 185 -1.95 -1.91 -35.17
N GLU A 186 -1.82 -0.59 -35.13
CA GLU A 186 -1.77 0.23 -36.37
C GLU A 186 -0.38 0.20 -37.02
N GLY A 187 0.69 -0.02 -36.23
CA GLY A 187 2.05 -0.16 -36.77
C GLY A 187 2.34 -1.48 -37.50
N GLU A 188 1.61 -2.55 -37.18
CA GLU A 188 1.74 -3.85 -37.84
C GLU A 188 0.87 -3.97 -39.14
N ALA A 189 0.00 -2.99 -39.38
CA ALA A 189 -0.90 -2.99 -40.55
C ALA A 189 -0.38 -2.15 -41.76
N GLN A 190 0.82 -1.57 -41.68
CA GLN A 190 1.51 -0.84 -42.75
C GLN A 190 2.75 -1.60 -43.22
#